data_678a7d166fbd06c3b74a6db9bf67f6ce
#
_entry.id   678a7d166fbd06c3b74a6db9bf67f6ce
#
_cell.length_a   1.000
_cell.length_b   1.000
_cell.length_c   1.000
_cell.angle_alpha   90.00
_cell.angle_beta   90.00
_cell.angle_gamma   90.00
#
_symmetry.space_group_name_H-M   'P 1'
#
loop_
_entity.id
_entity.type
_entity.pdbx_description
1 polymer ?
#
loop_
_entity_poly.entity_id
_entity_poly.type
_entity_poly.pdbx_seq_one_letter_code
_entity_poly.pdbx_strand_id
1 'polypeptide(L)'
;KVYAPYCMYLASRGFAVINASYRLAPRHTFPAPLEDVGKMVEWVFHHADEYGLDLSNLFFVGDSAGAHLATAYTAIQLNEDYAKNFPGIKVAKSFIPKGLLLNCGVFDMEAEWKKQGHALTPFLTDLLGEKPTVEAVKQMSPAQYITSDFPPVHLTTSNGDFLRKHSYRLKEVLEKKGVEVVFKEYGEKKKPQGHVFHLNLKNKVG
;
A
#
# COMPACT_ATOMS: atom_id res chain seq x y z
N LYS A 1 8.20 -15.27 -6.25
CA LYS A 1 9.49 -15.87 -5.82
C LYS A 1 10.35 -14.88 -5.01
N VAL A 2 10.32 -13.57 -5.31
CA VAL A 2 11.13 -12.53 -4.62
C VAL A 2 10.73 -12.39 -3.15
N TYR A 3 9.43 -12.43 -2.86
CA TYR A 3 8.89 -12.24 -1.50
C TYR A 3 8.93 -13.50 -0.63
N ALA A 4 9.17 -14.68 -1.19
CA ALA A 4 9.13 -15.91 -0.40
C ALA A 4 10.07 -15.90 0.83
N PRO A 5 11.34 -15.47 0.74
CA PRO A 5 12.22 -15.41 1.91
C PRO A 5 11.70 -14.46 3.00
N TYR A 6 11.16 -13.30 2.62
CA TYR A 6 10.58 -12.34 3.54
C TYR A 6 9.34 -12.90 4.23
N CYS A 7 8.43 -13.55 3.48
CA CYS A 7 7.26 -14.20 4.03
C CYS A 7 7.62 -15.34 4.97
N MET A 8 8.61 -16.15 4.63
CA MET A 8 9.14 -17.22 5.49
C MET A 8 9.74 -16.67 6.79
N TYR A 9 10.43 -15.53 6.70
CA TYR A 9 10.94 -14.85 7.88
C TYR A 9 9.81 -14.42 8.82
N LEU A 10 8.75 -13.78 8.29
CA LEU A 10 7.58 -13.42 9.09
C LEU A 10 6.89 -14.66 9.69
N ALA A 11 6.72 -15.71 8.89
CA ALA A 11 6.14 -16.97 9.38
C ALA A 11 6.97 -17.60 10.51
N SER A 12 8.29 -17.53 10.45
CA SER A 12 9.17 -18.00 11.53
C SER A 12 9.04 -17.20 12.84
N ARG A 13 8.39 -16.02 12.77
CA ARG A 13 8.08 -15.16 13.92
C ARG A 13 6.66 -15.37 14.46
N GLY A 14 5.94 -16.38 13.98
CA GLY A 14 4.62 -16.75 14.46
C GLY A 14 3.45 -16.12 13.71
N PHE A 15 3.69 -15.51 12.55
CA PHE A 15 2.62 -14.95 11.72
C PHE A 15 2.12 -15.98 10.69
N ALA A 16 0.81 -16.09 10.52
CA ALA A 16 0.23 -16.67 9.31
C ALA A 16 0.37 -15.63 8.17
N VAL A 17 1.07 -15.98 7.10
CA VAL A 17 1.39 -15.04 6.02
C VAL A 17 0.68 -15.42 4.74
N ILE A 18 -0.22 -14.58 4.26
CA ILE A 18 -0.88 -14.71 2.97
C ILE A 18 -0.15 -13.84 1.95
N ASN A 19 0.52 -14.49 1.01
CA ASN A 19 1.26 -13.84 -0.08
C ASN A 19 0.55 -14.09 -1.40
N ALA A 20 -0.29 -13.15 -1.81
CA ALA A 20 -1.07 -13.23 -3.03
C ALA A 20 -0.51 -12.34 -4.14
N SER A 21 -0.74 -12.74 -5.37
CA SER A 21 -0.46 -11.94 -6.56
C SER A 21 -1.72 -11.21 -7.00
N TYR A 22 -1.55 -10.02 -7.55
CA TYR A 22 -2.61 -9.24 -8.17
C TYR A 22 -2.33 -9.04 -9.66
N ARG A 23 -3.35 -8.74 -10.43
CA ARG A 23 -3.24 -8.47 -11.87
C ARG A 23 -2.44 -7.20 -12.12
N LEU A 24 -1.67 -7.18 -13.23
CA LEU A 24 -0.73 -6.09 -13.54
C LEU A 24 -1.13 -5.37 -14.83
N ALA A 25 -0.94 -4.05 -14.82
CA ALA A 25 -0.98 -3.21 -16.00
C ALA A 25 0.22 -3.53 -16.94
N PRO A 26 0.10 -3.27 -18.24
CA PRO A 26 -1.06 -2.69 -18.94
C PRO A 26 -2.15 -3.71 -19.30
N ARG A 27 -1.91 -5.02 -19.05
CA ARG A 27 -2.90 -6.07 -19.37
C ARG A 27 -4.17 -5.95 -18.53
N HIS A 28 -4.03 -5.52 -17.29
CA HIS A 28 -5.13 -5.28 -16.37
C HIS A 28 -4.90 -3.94 -15.67
N THR A 29 -5.67 -2.96 -16.08
CA THR A 29 -5.51 -1.58 -15.63
C THR A 29 -6.16 -1.34 -14.27
N PHE A 30 -5.83 -0.23 -13.63
CA PHE A 30 -6.50 0.21 -12.42
C PHE A 30 -8.02 0.38 -12.68
N PRO A 31 -8.91 -0.12 -11.79
CA PRO A 31 -8.63 -0.59 -10.44
C PRO A 31 -8.44 -2.12 -10.28
N ALA A 32 -8.21 -2.89 -11.34
CA ALA A 32 -8.14 -4.35 -11.27
C ALA A 32 -7.18 -4.91 -10.20
N PRO A 33 -5.96 -4.35 -9.98
CA PRO A 33 -5.10 -4.77 -8.88
C PRO A 33 -5.74 -4.59 -7.50
N LEU A 34 -6.52 -3.52 -7.33
CA LEU A 34 -7.18 -3.19 -6.06
C LEU A 34 -8.39 -4.11 -5.80
N GLU A 35 -9.13 -4.48 -6.86
CA GLU A 35 -10.20 -5.50 -6.78
C GLU A 35 -9.63 -6.86 -6.34
N ASP A 36 -8.42 -7.21 -6.79
CA ASP A 36 -7.78 -8.46 -6.40
C ASP A 36 -7.38 -8.46 -4.93
N VAL A 37 -6.99 -7.30 -4.37
CA VAL A 37 -6.82 -7.16 -2.91
C VAL A 37 -8.15 -7.42 -2.19
N GLY A 38 -9.27 -6.90 -2.69
CA GLY A 38 -10.59 -7.18 -2.15
C GLY A 38 -10.91 -8.69 -2.14
N LYS A 39 -10.66 -9.38 -3.24
CA LYS A 39 -10.85 -10.84 -3.35
C LYS A 39 -9.94 -11.61 -2.41
N MET A 40 -8.70 -11.17 -2.24
CA MET A 40 -7.76 -11.78 -1.29
C MET A 40 -8.28 -11.65 0.14
N VAL A 41 -8.79 -10.50 0.51
CA VAL A 41 -9.40 -10.29 1.85
C VAL A 41 -10.63 -11.17 2.02
N GLU A 42 -11.53 -11.24 1.04
CA GLU A 42 -12.68 -12.15 1.08
C GLU A 42 -12.24 -13.61 1.26
N TRP A 43 -11.19 -14.03 0.56
CA TRP A 43 -10.64 -15.37 0.71
C TRP A 43 -10.16 -15.64 2.15
N VAL A 44 -9.45 -14.69 2.76
CA VAL A 44 -8.99 -14.78 4.15
C VAL A 44 -10.16 -14.99 5.11
N PHE A 45 -11.24 -14.24 4.94
CA PHE A 45 -12.44 -14.39 5.77
C PHE A 45 -13.10 -15.77 5.61
N HIS A 46 -13.24 -16.24 4.36
CA HIS A 46 -13.89 -17.53 4.11
C HIS A 46 -13.08 -18.73 4.58
N HIS A 47 -11.78 -18.59 4.72
CA HIS A 47 -10.88 -19.70 5.08
C HIS A 47 -10.28 -19.52 6.48
N ALA A 48 -10.76 -18.55 7.26
CA ALA A 48 -10.20 -18.25 8.57
C ALA A 48 -10.22 -19.46 9.50
N ASP A 49 -11.35 -20.16 9.59
CA ASP A 49 -11.49 -21.35 10.44
C ASP A 49 -10.62 -22.52 9.96
N GLU A 50 -10.55 -22.73 8.64
CA GLU A 50 -9.76 -23.80 8.03
C GLU A 50 -8.26 -23.66 8.37
N TYR A 51 -7.75 -22.43 8.33
CA TYR A 51 -6.32 -22.14 8.57
C TYR A 51 -6.03 -21.64 9.98
N GLY A 52 -7.03 -21.56 10.86
CA GLY A 52 -6.85 -21.05 12.22
C GLY A 52 -6.39 -19.60 12.28
N LEU A 53 -6.91 -18.74 11.37
CA LEU A 53 -6.51 -17.34 11.28
C LEU A 53 -7.25 -16.49 12.31
N ASP A 54 -6.52 -15.68 13.05
CA ASP A 54 -7.10 -14.68 13.95
C ASP A 54 -7.46 -13.40 13.18
N LEU A 55 -8.73 -13.28 12.79
CA LEU A 55 -9.26 -12.13 12.08
C LEU A 55 -9.22 -10.81 12.89
N SER A 56 -9.06 -10.89 14.21
CA SER A 56 -8.91 -9.71 15.06
C SER A 56 -7.49 -9.14 15.07
N ASN A 57 -6.51 -9.88 14.54
CA ASN A 57 -5.10 -9.52 14.48
C ASN A 57 -4.55 -9.53 13.05
N LEU A 58 -5.28 -8.93 12.11
CA LEU A 58 -4.85 -8.80 10.73
C LEU A 58 -4.01 -7.53 10.53
N PHE A 59 -2.95 -7.66 9.73
CA PHE A 59 -2.09 -6.55 9.34
C PHE A 59 -1.89 -6.57 7.82
N PHE A 60 -1.82 -5.40 7.21
CA PHE A 60 -1.32 -5.29 5.86
C PHE A 60 0.16 -4.98 5.85
N VAL A 61 0.90 -5.72 5.03
CA VAL A 61 2.32 -5.45 4.74
C VAL A 61 2.44 -5.23 3.24
N GLY A 62 2.94 -4.07 2.86
CA GLY A 62 3.10 -3.73 1.45
C GLY A 62 4.32 -2.86 1.20
N ASP A 63 4.91 -3.03 0.03
CA ASP A 63 5.99 -2.18 -0.45
C ASP A 63 5.70 -1.67 -1.85
N SER A 64 6.18 -0.47 -2.17
CA SER A 64 5.98 0.17 -3.46
C SER A 64 4.49 0.22 -3.87
N ALA A 65 4.12 -0.43 -4.96
CA ALA A 65 2.73 -0.59 -5.39
C ALA A 65 1.88 -1.35 -4.36
N GLY A 66 2.44 -2.33 -3.64
CA GLY A 66 1.75 -3.04 -2.58
C GLY A 66 1.37 -2.13 -1.40
N ALA A 67 2.23 -1.18 -1.04
CA ALA A 67 1.93 -0.17 -0.03
C ALA A 67 0.80 0.77 -0.49
N HIS A 68 0.79 1.15 -1.78
CA HIS A 68 -0.32 1.90 -2.39
C HIS A 68 -1.64 1.14 -2.26
N LEU A 69 -1.66 -0.13 -2.70
CA LEU A 69 -2.87 -0.95 -2.69
C LEU A 69 -3.40 -1.19 -1.27
N ALA A 70 -2.52 -1.45 -0.31
CA ALA A 70 -2.90 -1.61 1.10
C ALA A 70 -3.53 -0.32 1.66
N THR A 71 -2.95 0.84 1.37
CA THR A 71 -3.48 2.14 1.78
C THR A 71 -4.82 2.44 1.12
N ALA A 72 -4.93 2.22 -0.20
CA ALA A 72 -6.15 2.48 -0.97
C ALA A 72 -7.30 1.57 -0.50
N TYR A 73 -7.05 0.27 -0.33
CA TYR A 73 -8.05 -0.65 0.15
C TYR A 73 -8.55 -0.27 1.55
N THR A 74 -7.64 0.05 2.47
CA THR A 74 -8.02 0.48 3.83
C THR A 74 -8.81 1.80 3.80
N ALA A 75 -8.42 2.76 2.97
CA ALA A 75 -9.16 4.00 2.82
C ALA A 75 -10.58 3.77 2.26
N ILE A 76 -10.77 2.83 1.32
CA ILE A 76 -12.10 2.43 0.81
C ILE A 76 -12.99 1.89 1.93
N GLN A 77 -12.45 1.11 2.87
CA GLN A 77 -13.22 0.57 3.98
C GLN A 77 -13.71 1.65 4.96
N LEU A 78 -13.01 2.79 5.04
CA LEU A 78 -13.24 3.84 6.03
C LEU A 78 -13.85 5.13 5.48
N ASN A 79 -13.83 5.32 4.17
CA ASN A 79 -14.29 6.54 3.51
C ASN A 79 -15.33 6.20 2.44
N GLU A 80 -16.60 6.47 2.76
CA GLU A 80 -17.73 6.14 1.88
C GLU A 80 -17.67 6.89 0.54
N ASP A 81 -17.16 8.12 0.51
CA ASP A 81 -17.04 8.88 -0.74
C ASP A 81 -15.93 8.31 -1.63
N TYR A 82 -14.87 7.82 -1.04
CA TYR A 82 -13.83 7.13 -1.80
C TYR A 82 -14.31 5.77 -2.32
N ALA A 83 -15.04 5.04 -1.50
CA ALA A 83 -15.62 3.74 -1.86
C ALA A 83 -16.55 3.78 -3.08
N LYS A 84 -17.31 4.88 -3.27
CA LYS A 84 -18.19 5.08 -4.43
C LYS A 84 -17.47 4.98 -5.79
N ASN A 85 -16.16 5.24 -5.81
CA ASN A 85 -15.37 5.13 -7.03
C ASN A 85 -15.03 3.66 -7.40
N PHE A 86 -15.28 2.71 -6.49
CA PHE A 86 -14.87 1.31 -6.63
C PHE A 86 -16.02 0.35 -6.35
N PRO A 87 -17.11 0.37 -7.16
CA PRO A 87 -18.30 -0.45 -6.91
C PRO A 87 -18.04 -1.96 -6.94
N GLY A 88 -16.94 -2.41 -7.54
CA GLY A 88 -16.50 -3.80 -7.56
C GLY A 88 -15.80 -4.27 -6.28
N ILE A 89 -15.57 -3.36 -5.32
CA ILE A 89 -14.91 -3.68 -4.06
C ILE A 89 -15.94 -3.63 -2.93
N LYS A 90 -16.14 -4.77 -2.26
CA LYS A 90 -17.03 -4.82 -1.10
C LYS A 90 -16.45 -4.03 0.07
N VAL A 91 -17.26 -3.16 0.62
CA VAL A 91 -16.98 -2.52 1.91
C VAL A 91 -17.47 -3.44 3.02
N ALA A 92 -16.53 -4.06 3.72
CA ALA A 92 -16.80 -4.88 4.89
C ALA A 92 -16.40 -4.09 6.14
N LYS A 93 -17.35 -3.36 6.73
CA LYS A 93 -17.10 -2.52 7.94
C LYS A 93 -16.52 -3.30 9.13
N SER A 94 -16.63 -4.62 9.12
CA SER A 94 -16.02 -5.53 10.10
C SER A 94 -14.52 -5.76 9.89
N PHE A 95 -13.98 -5.34 8.75
CA PHE A 95 -12.58 -5.57 8.40
C PHE A 95 -11.81 -4.26 8.27
N ILE A 96 -11.26 -3.83 9.38
CA ILE A 96 -10.22 -2.80 9.42
C ILE A 96 -8.96 -3.49 9.93
N PRO A 97 -7.83 -3.46 9.19
CA PRO A 97 -6.60 -4.06 9.68
C PRO A 97 -6.17 -3.39 10.98
N LYS A 98 -5.55 -4.12 11.87
CA LYS A 98 -5.05 -3.62 13.15
C LYS A 98 -3.89 -2.63 12.98
N GLY A 99 -3.24 -2.68 11.84
CA GLY A 99 -2.17 -1.77 11.45
C GLY A 99 -1.66 -2.06 10.05
N LEU A 100 -0.96 -1.10 9.47
CA LEU A 100 -0.31 -1.23 8.18
C LEU A 100 1.21 -1.06 8.33
N LEU A 101 1.97 -1.92 7.66
CA LEU A 101 3.42 -1.81 7.49
C LEU A 101 3.68 -1.42 6.03
N LEU A 102 3.99 -0.16 5.79
CA LEU A 102 4.10 0.43 4.46
C LEU A 102 5.57 0.79 4.17
N ASN A 103 6.14 0.17 3.16
CA ASN A 103 7.55 0.34 2.83
C ASN A 103 7.70 0.99 1.44
N CYS A 104 8.45 2.09 1.35
CA CYS A 104 8.84 2.70 0.07
C CYS A 104 7.63 2.91 -0.89
N GLY A 105 6.47 3.32 -0.38
CA GLY A 105 5.23 3.36 -1.15
C GLY A 105 5.02 4.64 -1.94
N VAL A 106 4.00 4.61 -2.82
CA VAL A 106 3.47 5.76 -3.54
C VAL A 106 2.03 6.01 -3.08
N PHE A 107 1.71 7.21 -2.62
CA PHE A 107 0.43 7.47 -1.93
C PHE A 107 -0.36 8.65 -2.49
N ASP A 108 0.27 9.51 -3.30
CA ASP A 108 -0.34 10.69 -3.91
C ASP A 108 0.17 10.87 -5.34
N MET A 109 -0.51 10.20 -6.27
CA MET A 109 -0.19 10.25 -7.70
C MET A 109 -0.57 11.58 -8.32
N GLU A 110 -1.62 12.23 -7.80
CA GLU A 110 -2.07 13.53 -8.31
C GLU A 110 -1.00 14.61 -8.06
N ALA A 111 -0.44 14.67 -6.86
CA ALA A 111 0.63 15.61 -6.55
C ALA A 111 1.89 15.36 -7.40
N GLU A 112 2.20 14.09 -7.66
CA GLU A 112 3.36 13.75 -8.49
C GLU A 112 3.12 14.05 -9.97
N TRP A 113 1.93 13.78 -10.49
CA TRP A 113 1.56 14.14 -11.87
C TRP A 113 1.53 15.65 -12.08
N LYS A 114 0.96 16.41 -11.15
CA LYS A 114 0.99 17.90 -11.20
C LYS A 114 2.43 18.43 -11.25
N LYS A 115 3.37 17.77 -10.59
CA LYS A 115 4.77 18.18 -10.56
C LYS A 115 5.55 17.74 -11.79
N GLN A 116 5.40 16.48 -12.23
CA GLN A 116 6.17 15.91 -13.35
C GLN A 116 5.49 16.12 -14.71
N GLY A 117 4.19 16.44 -14.72
CA GLY A 117 3.45 16.74 -15.95
C GLY A 117 3.54 15.61 -16.98
N HIS A 118 3.93 15.95 -18.18
CA HIS A 118 4.00 15.02 -19.30
C HIS A 118 4.96 13.85 -19.11
N ALA A 119 5.99 13.98 -18.27
CA ALA A 119 6.94 12.89 -18.03
C ALA A 119 6.30 11.66 -17.36
N LEU A 120 5.28 11.85 -16.53
CA LEU A 120 4.57 10.76 -15.87
C LEU A 120 3.38 10.21 -16.68
N THR A 121 2.96 10.91 -17.71
CA THR A 121 1.78 10.55 -18.52
C THR A 121 1.87 9.17 -19.14
N PRO A 122 2.98 8.71 -19.77
CA PRO A 122 3.06 7.36 -20.34
C PRO A 122 2.82 6.27 -19.29
N PHE A 123 3.45 6.40 -18.12
CA PHE A 123 3.29 5.48 -17.01
C PHE A 123 1.84 5.43 -16.50
N LEU A 124 1.20 6.58 -16.35
CA LEU A 124 -0.20 6.66 -15.95
C LEU A 124 -1.13 6.10 -17.04
N THR A 125 -0.82 6.30 -18.32
CA THR A 125 -1.57 5.72 -19.42
C THR A 125 -1.53 4.19 -19.38
N ASP A 126 -0.36 3.60 -19.13
CA ASP A 126 -0.24 2.16 -18.96
C ASP A 126 -1.06 1.64 -17.76
N LEU A 127 -1.03 2.38 -16.64
CA LEU A 127 -1.79 2.00 -15.44
C LEU A 127 -3.29 2.13 -15.61
N LEU A 128 -3.78 3.14 -16.33
CA LEU A 128 -5.20 3.44 -16.50
C LEU A 128 -5.80 2.78 -17.74
N GLY A 129 -4.97 2.44 -18.74
CA GLY A 129 -5.41 1.95 -20.06
C GLY A 129 -5.91 3.06 -20.98
N GLU A 130 -5.88 4.30 -20.51
CA GLU A 130 -6.31 5.49 -21.25
C GLU A 130 -5.49 6.72 -20.81
N LYS A 131 -5.67 7.81 -21.54
CA LYS A 131 -5.02 9.09 -21.17
C LYS A 131 -5.50 9.53 -19.78
N PRO A 132 -4.57 9.86 -18.84
CA PRO A 132 -4.93 10.21 -17.48
C PRO A 132 -5.81 11.48 -17.43
N THR A 133 -6.87 11.41 -16.65
CA THR A 133 -7.69 12.55 -16.23
C THR A 133 -7.39 12.93 -14.78
N VAL A 134 -7.77 14.14 -14.38
CA VAL A 134 -7.58 14.57 -12.98
C VAL A 134 -8.32 13.64 -12.02
N GLU A 135 -9.53 13.26 -12.37
CA GLU A 135 -10.39 12.37 -11.57
C GLU A 135 -9.76 10.99 -11.42
N ALA A 136 -9.30 10.39 -12.52
CA ALA A 136 -8.67 9.06 -12.49
C ALA A 136 -7.39 9.07 -11.65
N VAL A 137 -6.54 10.08 -11.82
CA VAL A 137 -5.29 10.19 -11.05
C VAL A 137 -5.57 10.49 -9.57
N LYS A 138 -6.62 11.26 -9.28
CA LYS A 138 -7.08 11.49 -7.91
C LYS A 138 -7.53 10.19 -7.24
N GLN A 139 -8.25 9.32 -7.95
CA GLN A 139 -8.62 7.99 -7.44
C GLN A 139 -7.38 7.13 -7.11
N MET A 140 -6.24 7.35 -7.75
CA MET A 140 -4.96 6.71 -7.47
C MET A 140 -4.15 7.43 -6.37
N SER A 141 -4.77 8.31 -5.59
CA SER A 141 -4.11 9.13 -4.56
C SER A 141 -4.73 8.88 -3.18
N PRO A 142 -4.59 7.65 -2.62
CA PRO A 142 -5.27 7.25 -1.39
C PRO A 142 -4.96 8.13 -0.18
N ALA A 143 -3.82 8.81 -0.15
CA ALA A 143 -3.48 9.74 0.93
C ALA A 143 -4.50 10.86 1.11
N GLN A 144 -5.25 11.24 0.06
CA GLN A 144 -6.28 12.28 0.13
C GLN A 144 -7.56 11.83 0.82
N TYR A 145 -7.75 10.52 1.00
CA TYR A 145 -8.97 9.91 1.54
C TYR A 145 -8.79 9.31 2.94
N ILE A 146 -7.62 9.50 3.54
CA ILE A 146 -7.34 9.06 4.91
C ILE A 146 -8.20 9.85 5.89
N THR A 147 -8.87 9.13 6.79
CA THR A 147 -9.70 9.67 7.87
C THR A 147 -9.00 9.53 9.22
N SER A 148 -9.56 10.13 10.29
CA SER A 148 -9.06 9.96 11.66
C SER A 148 -9.15 8.52 12.18
N ASP A 149 -10.03 7.70 11.57
CA ASP A 149 -10.25 6.30 11.97
C ASP A 149 -9.27 5.33 11.28
N PHE A 150 -8.32 5.88 10.50
CA PHE A 150 -7.31 5.07 9.82
C PHE A 150 -6.44 4.35 10.87
N PRO A 151 -6.16 3.05 10.70
CA PRO A 151 -5.39 2.28 11.67
C PRO A 151 -3.93 2.77 11.78
N PRO A 152 -3.24 2.42 12.89
CA PRO A 152 -1.83 2.75 13.05
C PRO A 152 -0.96 2.31 11.88
N VAL A 153 0.03 3.13 11.54
CA VAL A 153 0.93 2.89 10.40
C VAL A 153 2.38 2.82 10.83
N HIS A 154 3.06 1.73 10.51
CA HIS A 154 4.51 1.69 10.48
C HIS A 154 4.98 2.00 9.07
N LEU A 155 5.55 3.18 8.88
CA LEU A 155 5.94 3.73 7.59
C LEU A 155 7.46 3.75 7.46
N THR A 156 7.99 3.04 6.48
CA THR A 156 9.43 3.02 6.22
C THR A 156 9.78 3.50 4.82
N THR A 157 10.92 4.15 4.74
CA THR A 157 11.57 4.52 3.48
C THR A 157 13.08 4.48 3.63
N SER A 158 13.81 4.85 2.60
CA SER A 158 15.25 4.94 2.63
C SER A 158 15.76 6.19 1.91
N ASN A 159 16.96 6.60 2.25
CA ASN A 159 17.54 7.84 1.72
C ASN A 159 17.88 7.78 0.22
N GLY A 160 18.00 6.58 -0.36
CA GLY A 160 18.20 6.35 -1.79
C GLY A 160 16.92 5.91 -2.53
N ASP A 161 15.77 5.93 -1.87
CA ASP A 161 14.49 5.59 -2.49
C ASP A 161 13.97 6.76 -3.35
N PHE A 162 13.66 6.48 -4.62
CA PHE A 162 13.09 7.49 -5.52
C PHE A 162 11.67 7.91 -5.13
N LEU A 163 10.92 7.08 -4.38
CA LEU A 163 9.60 7.38 -3.81
C LEU A 163 9.66 7.99 -2.40
N ARG A 164 10.84 8.25 -1.86
CA ARG A 164 11.06 8.76 -0.49
C ARG A 164 10.11 9.90 -0.10
N LYS A 165 9.88 10.85 -1.01
CA LYS A 165 9.01 12.00 -0.76
C LYS A 165 7.56 11.64 -0.49
N HIS A 166 7.07 10.55 -1.08
CA HIS A 166 5.71 10.06 -0.80
C HIS A 166 5.55 9.63 0.65
N SER A 167 6.57 8.97 1.22
CA SER A 167 6.53 8.56 2.64
C SER A 167 6.49 9.76 3.58
N TYR A 168 7.25 10.83 3.30
CA TYR A 168 7.18 12.05 4.10
C TYR A 168 5.81 12.72 4.03
N ARG A 169 5.23 12.84 2.82
CA ARG A 169 3.89 13.42 2.63
C ARG A 169 2.82 12.58 3.34
N LEU A 170 2.89 11.26 3.23
CA LEU A 170 1.94 10.39 3.93
C LEU A 170 2.05 10.56 5.44
N LYS A 171 3.27 10.63 6.00
CA LYS A 171 3.50 10.92 7.42
C LYS A 171 2.77 12.19 7.84
N GLU A 172 2.97 13.29 7.11
CA GLU A 172 2.29 14.57 7.41
C GLU A 172 0.77 14.47 7.38
N VAL A 173 0.21 13.69 6.41
CA VAL A 173 -1.25 13.46 6.31
C VAL A 173 -1.74 12.68 7.53
N LEU A 174 -1.07 11.60 7.90
CA LEU A 174 -1.44 10.76 9.05
C LEU A 174 -1.40 11.57 10.35
N GLU A 175 -0.33 12.32 10.59
CA GLU A 175 -0.18 13.19 11.77
C GLU A 175 -1.28 14.25 11.84
N LYS A 176 -1.61 14.91 10.74
CA LYS A 176 -2.71 15.89 10.66
C LYS A 176 -4.08 15.28 10.96
N LYS A 177 -4.27 13.99 10.67
CA LYS A 177 -5.52 13.26 10.96
C LYS A 177 -5.54 12.65 12.36
N GLY A 178 -4.47 12.79 13.14
CA GLY A 178 -4.34 12.19 14.47
C GLY A 178 -4.13 10.68 14.44
N VAL A 179 -3.73 10.13 13.30
CA VAL A 179 -3.41 8.70 13.15
C VAL A 179 -2.03 8.42 13.71
N GLU A 180 -1.91 7.37 14.52
CA GLU A 180 -0.63 6.92 15.05
C GLU A 180 0.30 6.48 13.90
N VAL A 181 1.50 7.07 13.82
CA VAL A 181 2.48 6.74 12.82
C VAL A 181 3.88 6.58 13.42
N VAL A 182 4.47 5.42 13.20
CA VAL A 182 5.89 5.17 13.45
C VAL A 182 6.62 5.32 12.13
N PHE A 183 7.41 6.38 11.98
CA PHE A 183 8.13 6.65 10.74
C PHE A 183 9.62 6.34 10.91
N LYS A 184 10.18 5.58 9.96
CA LYS A 184 11.61 5.26 9.98
C LYS A 184 12.23 5.39 8.58
N GLU A 185 13.28 6.19 8.50
CA GLU A 185 14.12 6.27 7.31
C GLU A 185 15.42 5.52 7.55
N TYR A 186 15.81 4.71 6.57
CA TYR A 186 17.04 3.92 6.59
C TYR A 186 18.07 4.44 5.61
N GLY A 187 19.32 4.11 5.88
CA GLY A 187 20.46 4.48 5.07
C GLY A 187 21.19 5.71 5.59
N GLU A 188 22.48 5.73 5.37
CA GLU A 188 23.37 6.84 5.70
C GLU A 188 23.88 7.51 4.42
N LYS A 189 24.37 8.76 4.52
CA LYS A 189 24.92 9.50 3.37
C LYS A 189 26.00 8.71 2.62
N LYS A 190 26.85 7.97 3.35
CA LYS A 190 27.94 7.14 2.78
C LYS A 190 27.50 5.72 2.40
N LYS A 191 26.33 5.26 2.87
CA LYS A 191 25.78 3.93 2.61
C LYS A 191 24.28 4.04 2.34
N PRO A 192 23.88 4.62 1.21
CA PRO A 192 22.48 4.79 0.88
C PRO A 192 21.83 3.42 0.71
N GLN A 193 20.57 3.33 1.14
CA GLN A 193 19.72 2.19 0.87
C GLN A 193 18.79 2.53 -0.30
N GLY A 194 18.60 1.56 -1.20
CA GLY A 194 17.73 1.73 -2.36
C GLY A 194 16.27 1.45 -2.09
N HIS A 195 15.47 1.52 -3.14
CA HIS A 195 14.06 1.16 -3.10
C HIS A 195 13.86 -0.29 -2.63
N VAL A 196 12.90 -0.54 -1.73
CA VAL A 196 12.55 -1.84 -1.15
C VAL A 196 13.73 -2.65 -0.57
N PHE A 197 14.71 -1.96 -0.01
CA PHE A 197 15.95 -2.53 0.55
C PHE A 197 15.72 -3.64 1.57
N HIS A 198 14.60 -3.60 2.29
CA HIS A 198 14.22 -4.55 3.35
C HIS A 198 13.98 -5.98 2.84
N LEU A 199 13.73 -6.17 1.55
CA LEU A 199 13.59 -7.50 0.95
C LEU A 199 14.92 -8.27 0.88
N ASN A 200 16.04 -7.58 1.00
CA ASN A 200 17.35 -8.21 1.11
C ASN A 200 17.65 -8.55 2.57
N LEU A 201 17.25 -9.73 3.02
CA LEU A 201 17.46 -10.22 4.39
C LEU A 201 18.95 -10.35 4.80
N LYS A 202 19.88 -10.24 3.85
CA LYS A 202 21.33 -10.15 4.14
C LYS A 202 21.76 -8.73 4.49
N ASN A 203 20.92 -7.76 4.26
CA ASN A 203 21.16 -6.36 4.60
C ASN A 203 21.02 -6.15 6.11
N LYS A 204 22.12 -5.80 6.78
CA LYS A 204 22.16 -5.63 8.24
C LYS A 204 21.64 -4.27 8.71
N VAL A 205 20.95 -3.51 7.86
CA VAL A 205 20.49 -2.13 8.14
C VAL A 205 19.02 -2.09 8.58
N GLY A 206 18.36 -3.23 8.70
CA GLY A 206 16.95 -3.29 9.12
C GLY A 206 16.77 -3.99 10.44
#